data_11117cfa5f3489c6c740d0768b2565f7
#
_entry.id   11117cfa5f3489c6c740d0768b2565f7
#
_cell.length_a   1.000
_cell.length_b   1.000
_cell.length_c   1.000
_cell.angle_alpha   90.00
_cell.angle_beta   90.00
_cell.angle_gamma   90.00
#
_symmetry.space_group_name_H-M   'P 1'
#
loop_
_entity.id
_entity.type
_entity.pdbx_description
1 polymer ?
#
loop_
_entity_poly.entity_id
_entity_poly.type
_entity_poly.pdbx_seq_one_letter_code
_entity_poly.pdbx_strand_id
1 'polypeptide(L)'
;MALVPFWQSLGLPYGWAWFLSQSVFIVVICLILMLSVAAVILADRKIWAAVQMRRGPNVVGPFGLLQTIADAVKFLLKEVIVPAGANKVIFFLAPLVSVMVAFIAWAVIPFNKGWVIADINVGILYLFAVSSLGVYGTVMAGWASNSKYAFLSALRAAAQMVSYEVSIGFVMITVLLYAGSLNISQIVHAQESAGVLALLNWNFCSILFPMLVIFFVSSLAETQRPPFDLLEAESELVAGFFVEYSSGPFLLFFLAEYMNVIMLCAMMSILFLGGWLSPLNIWPLNIPVLGIFWFLAKTAFLFFMMAMVKAMVPRYRYDQLMRLGWKVFLPTSLLWVVLTAAWVLVFHHHA
;
A
#
# COMPACT_ATOMS: atom_id res chain seq x y z
N MET A 1 -10.85 -22.63 2.89
CA MET A 1 -11.19 -23.97 3.39
C MET A 1 -11.97 -24.84 2.38
N ALA A 2 -12.45 -24.30 1.28
CA ALA A 2 -13.25 -25.04 0.27
C ALA A 2 -12.51 -26.19 -0.44
N LEU A 3 -11.18 -26.16 -0.52
CA LEU A 3 -10.39 -27.19 -1.21
C LEU A 3 -9.92 -28.35 -0.31
N VAL A 4 -10.09 -28.27 1.01
CA VAL A 4 -9.65 -29.33 1.94
C VAL A 4 -10.39 -30.67 1.66
N PRO A 5 -11.74 -30.71 1.48
CA PRO A 5 -12.42 -31.94 1.18
C PRO A 5 -12.00 -32.56 -0.17
N PHE A 6 -11.64 -31.77 -1.14
CA PHE A 6 -11.11 -32.25 -2.42
C PHE A 6 -9.79 -33.01 -2.24
N TRP A 7 -8.86 -32.47 -1.46
CA TRP A 7 -7.57 -33.12 -1.19
C TRP A 7 -7.72 -34.36 -0.33
N GLN A 8 -8.68 -34.36 0.59
CA GLN A 8 -9.01 -35.57 1.38
C GLN A 8 -9.62 -36.70 0.52
N SER A 9 -10.41 -36.36 -0.50
CA SER A 9 -10.94 -37.35 -1.44
C SER A 9 -9.85 -38.04 -2.28
N LEU A 10 -8.68 -37.43 -2.40
CA LEU A 10 -7.47 -37.99 -3.02
C LEU A 10 -6.61 -38.82 -2.06
N GLY A 11 -7.09 -39.08 -0.82
CA GLY A 11 -6.42 -39.94 0.17
C GLY A 11 -5.35 -39.23 1.02
N LEU A 12 -5.26 -37.88 0.96
CA LEU A 12 -4.29 -37.14 1.76
C LEU A 12 -4.78 -36.97 3.21
N PRO A 13 -3.89 -37.11 4.22
CA PRO A 13 -4.20 -36.80 5.60
C PRO A 13 -4.56 -35.31 5.78
N TYR A 14 -5.44 -35.00 6.75
CA TYR A 14 -5.99 -33.67 6.97
C TYR A 14 -4.93 -32.57 7.02
N GLY A 15 -3.79 -32.80 7.69
CA GLY A 15 -2.70 -31.83 7.79
C GLY A 15 -2.11 -31.41 6.43
N TRP A 16 -1.85 -32.38 5.55
CA TRP A 16 -1.37 -32.12 4.20
C TRP A 16 -2.43 -31.51 3.30
N ALA A 17 -3.69 -31.96 3.41
CA ALA A 17 -4.81 -31.38 2.68
C ALA A 17 -5.03 -29.91 3.05
N TRP A 18 -4.93 -29.56 4.32
CA TRP A 18 -4.99 -28.19 4.80
C TRP A 18 -3.82 -27.35 4.28
N PHE A 19 -2.58 -27.84 4.42
CA PHE A 19 -1.37 -27.13 3.95
C PHE A 19 -1.42 -26.84 2.45
N LEU A 20 -1.77 -27.82 1.62
CA LEU A 20 -1.91 -27.65 0.17
C LEU A 20 -3.01 -26.66 -0.19
N SER A 21 -4.14 -26.73 0.50
CA SER A 21 -5.27 -25.81 0.31
C SER A 21 -4.86 -24.36 0.60
N GLN A 22 -4.14 -24.12 1.69
CA GLN A 22 -3.62 -22.77 2.02
C GLN A 22 -2.55 -22.31 1.04
N SER A 23 -1.64 -23.19 0.63
CA SER A 23 -0.60 -22.86 -0.34
C SER A 23 -1.20 -22.43 -1.69
N VAL A 24 -2.20 -23.16 -2.19
CA VAL A 24 -2.91 -22.80 -3.43
C VAL A 24 -3.61 -21.44 -3.27
N PHE A 25 -4.28 -21.22 -2.14
CA PHE A 25 -4.96 -19.96 -1.87
C PHE A 25 -4.00 -18.76 -1.84
N ILE A 26 -2.84 -18.90 -1.19
CA ILE A 26 -1.79 -17.88 -1.15
C ILE A 26 -1.27 -17.59 -2.57
N VAL A 27 -0.96 -18.64 -3.35
CA VAL A 27 -0.46 -18.47 -4.73
C VAL A 27 -1.49 -17.74 -5.60
N VAL A 28 -2.77 -18.08 -5.50
CA VAL A 28 -3.84 -17.41 -6.24
C VAL A 28 -3.92 -15.93 -5.87
N ILE A 29 -3.86 -15.60 -4.58
CA ILE A 29 -3.86 -14.19 -4.13
C ILE A 29 -2.62 -13.46 -4.64
N CYS A 30 -1.43 -14.05 -4.55
CA CYS A 30 -0.21 -13.45 -5.08
C CYS A 30 -0.33 -13.15 -6.59
N LEU A 31 -0.89 -14.07 -7.37
CA LEU A 31 -1.13 -13.85 -8.80
C LEU A 31 -2.12 -12.71 -9.05
N ILE A 32 -3.23 -12.66 -8.31
CA ILE A 32 -4.20 -11.56 -8.41
C ILE A 32 -3.55 -10.23 -8.06
N LEU A 33 -2.73 -10.18 -7.01
CA LEU A 33 -2.00 -8.97 -6.62
C LEU A 33 -0.99 -8.55 -7.70
N MET A 34 -0.24 -9.46 -8.29
CA MET A 34 0.66 -9.15 -9.40
C MET A 34 -0.09 -8.59 -10.62
N LEU A 35 -1.25 -9.17 -10.95
CA LEU A 35 -2.11 -8.65 -12.02
C LEU A 35 -2.68 -7.25 -11.68
N SER A 36 -3.03 -7.02 -10.42
CA SER A 36 -3.49 -5.71 -9.97
C SER A 36 -2.40 -4.64 -10.10
N VAL A 37 -1.14 -4.98 -9.76
CA VAL A 37 0.01 -4.09 -9.98
C VAL A 37 0.17 -3.76 -11.46
N ALA A 38 0.08 -4.76 -12.34
CA ALA A 38 0.17 -4.52 -13.79
C ALA A 38 -0.93 -3.59 -14.30
N ALA A 39 -2.16 -3.75 -13.80
CA ALA A 39 -3.29 -2.88 -14.13
C ALA A 39 -3.08 -1.45 -13.58
N VAL A 40 -2.59 -1.31 -12.36
CA VAL A 40 -2.32 -0.02 -11.71
C VAL A 40 -1.20 0.75 -12.40
N ILE A 41 -0.12 0.09 -12.83
CA ILE A 41 0.95 0.71 -13.62
C ILE A 41 0.41 1.27 -14.94
N LEU A 42 -0.46 0.52 -15.62
CA LEU A 42 -1.10 0.99 -16.84
C LEU A 42 -2.03 2.18 -16.57
N ALA A 43 -2.82 2.11 -15.49
CA ALA A 43 -3.71 3.18 -15.08
C ALA A 43 -2.95 4.46 -14.75
N ASP A 44 -1.84 4.37 -13.98
CA ASP A 44 -0.97 5.51 -13.64
C ASP A 44 -0.48 6.22 -14.92
N ARG A 45 0.06 5.46 -15.88
CA ARG A 45 0.54 6.01 -17.17
C ARG A 45 -0.58 6.67 -17.99
N LYS A 46 -1.79 6.12 -17.97
CA LYS A 46 -2.95 6.66 -18.69
C LYS A 46 -3.52 7.91 -18.04
N ILE A 47 -3.66 7.90 -16.70
CA ILE A 47 -4.13 9.06 -15.94
C ILE A 47 -3.18 10.23 -16.14
N TRP A 48 -1.87 9.99 -15.99
CA TRP A 48 -0.86 11.02 -16.18
C TRP A 48 -0.85 11.57 -17.60
N ALA A 49 -0.96 10.71 -18.62
CA ALA A 49 -1.04 11.14 -20.01
C ALA A 49 -2.31 11.97 -20.28
N ALA A 50 -3.45 11.60 -19.71
CA ALA A 50 -4.71 12.33 -19.86
C ALA A 50 -4.60 13.75 -19.24
N VAL A 51 -4.01 13.89 -18.06
CA VAL A 51 -3.80 15.21 -17.42
C VAL A 51 -2.85 16.08 -18.25
N GLN A 52 -1.83 15.48 -18.88
CA GLN A 52 -0.90 16.19 -19.77
C GLN A 52 -1.43 16.38 -21.20
N MET A 53 -2.70 16.08 -21.48
CA MET A 53 -3.35 16.17 -22.80
C MET A 53 -2.63 15.37 -23.89
N ARG A 54 -1.99 14.25 -23.54
CA ARG A 54 -1.34 13.30 -24.45
C ARG A 54 -1.93 11.91 -24.36
N ARG A 55 -1.68 11.07 -25.37
CA ARG A 55 -2.12 9.68 -25.34
C ARG A 55 -1.11 8.83 -24.56
N GLY A 56 -1.61 8.04 -23.60
CA GLY A 56 -0.84 7.00 -22.92
C GLY A 56 -0.63 5.77 -23.81
N PRO A 57 -0.06 4.67 -23.28
CA PRO A 57 0.15 3.43 -24.02
C PRO A 57 -1.13 2.96 -24.70
N ASN A 58 -1.09 2.73 -26.03
CA ASN A 58 -2.27 2.40 -26.84
C ASN A 58 -2.02 1.32 -27.90
N VAL A 59 -0.75 1.00 -28.23
CA VAL A 59 -0.40 0.18 -29.39
C VAL A 59 -0.33 -1.31 -29.04
N VAL A 60 0.20 -1.66 -27.87
CA VAL A 60 0.43 -3.07 -27.49
C VAL A 60 -0.85 -3.67 -26.91
N GLY A 61 -1.56 -4.46 -27.69
CA GLY A 61 -2.85 -5.04 -27.36
C GLY A 61 -4.02 -4.04 -27.38
N PRO A 62 -5.27 -4.50 -27.14
CA PRO A 62 -6.43 -3.63 -27.09
C PRO A 62 -6.24 -2.54 -26.03
N PHE A 63 -6.33 -1.27 -26.41
CA PHE A 63 -6.13 -0.12 -25.50
C PHE A 63 -4.80 -0.11 -24.74
N GLY A 64 -3.76 -0.82 -25.21
CA GLY A 64 -2.46 -0.90 -24.54
C GLY A 64 -2.42 -1.79 -23.30
N LEU A 65 -3.39 -2.68 -23.09
CA LEU A 65 -3.48 -3.54 -21.90
C LEU A 65 -2.27 -4.47 -21.73
N LEU A 66 -1.66 -4.90 -22.82
CA LEU A 66 -0.50 -5.79 -22.79
C LEU A 66 0.85 -5.06 -22.60
N GLN A 67 0.83 -3.73 -22.52
CA GLN A 67 2.08 -2.95 -22.40
C GLN A 67 2.87 -3.29 -21.15
N THR A 68 2.22 -3.45 -20.01
CA THR A 68 2.88 -3.80 -18.73
C THR A 68 3.49 -5.20 -18.77
N ILE A 69 2.85 -6.14 -19.47
CA ILE A 69 3.39 -7.49 -19.67
C ILE A 69 4.62 -7.44 -20.58
N ALA A 70 4.55 -6.66 -21.66
CA ALA A 70 5.69 -6.47 -22.57
C ALA A 70 6.89 -5.82 -21.84
N ASP A 71 6.62 -4.82 -20.99
CA ASP A 71 7.64 -4.20 -20.15
C ASP A 71 8.26 -5.18 -19.15
N ALA A 72 7.46 -6.04 -18.50
CA ALA A 72 7.94 -7.08 -17.60
C ALA A 72 8.83 -8.11 -18.33
N VAL A 73 8.40 -8.61 -19.49
CA VAL A 73 9.19 -9.52 -20.31
C VAL A 73 10.52 -8.87 -20.75
N LYS A 74 10.50 -7.61 -21.16
CA LYS A 74 11.70 -6.85 -21.50
C LYS A 74 12.71 -6.83 -20.34
N PHE A 75 12.24 -6.56 -19.12
CA PHE A 75 13.10 -6.53 -17.94
C PHE A 75 13.65 -7.93 -17.59
N LEU A 76 12.87 -8.99 -17.75
CA LEU A 76 13.31 -10.36 -17.48
C LEU A 76 14.38 -10.85 -18.47
N LEU A 77 14.29 -10.43 -19.74
CA LEU A 77 15.23 -10.83 -20.79
C LEU A 77 16.49 -9.97 -20.83
N LYS A 78 16.50 -8.82 -20.14
CA LYS A 78 17.66 -7.94 -20.10
C LYS A 78 18.77 -8.53 -19.22
N GLU A 79 20.02 -8.30 -19.59
CA GLU A 79 21.18 -8.74 -18.81
C GLU A 79 21.25 -8.04 -17.45
N VAL A 80 21.61 -8.81 -16.41
CA VAL A 80 21.82 -8.29 -15.06
C VAL A 80 23.27 -7.83 -14.93
N ILE A 81 23.48 -6.54 -14.75
CA ILE A 81 24.80 -5.94 -14.56
C ILE A 81 24.99 -5.70 -13.06
N VAL A 82 26.08 -6.23 -12.50
CA VAL A 82 26.47 -6.01 -11.10
C VAL A 82 27.78 -5.23 -11.08
N PRO A 83 27.84 -4.06 -10.42
CA PRO A 83 29.07 -3.27 -10.31
C PRO A 83 30.21 -4.08 -9.68
N ALA A 84 31.43 -3.86 -10.15
CA ALA A 84 32.62 -4.62 -9.68
C ALA A 84 32.88 -4.48 -8.17
N GLY A 85 32.55 -3.30 -7.59
CA GLY A 85 32.71 -3.03 -6.15
C GLY A 85 31.48 -3.39 -5.30
N ALA A 86 30.40 -3.91 -5.88
CA ALA A 86 29.18 -4.21 -5.15
C ALA A 86 29.28 -5.54 -4.37
N ASN A 87 28.62 -5.58 -3.20
CA ASN A 87 28.42 -6.82 -2.47
C ASN A 87 27.30 -7.64 -3.11
N LYS A 88 27.64 -8.66 -3.89
CA LYS A 88 26.70 -9.46 -4.70
C LYS A 88 25.55 -10.05 -3.87
N VAL A 89 25.83 -10.56 -2.66
CA VAL A 89 24.81 -11.22 -1.83
C VAL A 89 23.77 -10.21 -1.39
N ILE A 90 24.18 -9.08 -0.82
CA ILE A 90 23.26 -8.05 -0.34
C ILE A 90 22.56 -7.37 -1.51
N PHE A 91 23.24 -7.21 -2.66
CA PHE A 91 22.68 -6.63 -3.87
C PHE A 91 21.45 -7.39 -4.39
N PHE A 92 21.47 -8.72 -4.40
CA PHE A 92 20.31 -9.52 -4.77
C PHE A 92 19.31 -9.72 -3.63
N LEU A 93 19.76 -9.69 -2.37
CA LEU A 93 18.88 -9.84 -1.22
C LEU A 93 17.97 -8.62 -1.03
N ALA A 94 18.46 -7.42 -1.27
CA ALA A 94 17.71 -6.17 -1.07
C ALA A 94 16.36 -6.12 -1.81
N PRO A 95 16.28 -6.34 -3.13
CA PRO A 95 15.00 -6.37 -3.85
C PRO A 95 14.09 -7.53 -3.41
N LEU A 96 14.65 -8.68 -3.04
CA LEU A 96 13.88 -9.81 -2.53
C LEU A 96 13.20 -9.47 -1.20
N VAL A 97 13.92 -8.83 -0.27
CA VAL A 97 13.35 -8.38 1.01
C VAL A 97 12.22 -7.38 0.77
N SER A 98 12.41 -6.38 -0.11
CA SER A 98 11.38 -5.41 -0.43
C SER A 98 10.08 -6.06 -0.94
N VAL A 99 10.20 -6.99 -1.89
CA VAL A 99 9.05 -7.71 -2.44
C VAL A 99 8.41 -8.63 -1.42
N MET A 100 9.20 -9.39 -0.64
CA MET A 100 8.66 -10.28 0.39
C MET A 100 7.83 -9.51 1.41
N VAL A 101 8.36 -8.39 1.91
CA VAL A 101 7.66 -7.52 2.87
C VAL A 101 6.36 -6.99 2.26
N ALA A 102 6.38 -6.52 1.02
CA ALA A 102 5.20 -6.03 0.33
C ALA A 102 4.10 -7.10 0.19
N PHE A 103 4.45 -8.37 -0.09
CA PHE A 103 3.47 -9.47 -0.17
C PHE A 103 2.95 -9.90 1.21
N ILE A 104 3.82 -10.00 2.21
CA ILE A 104 3.45 -10.44 3.56
C ILE A 104 2.46 -9.47 4.21
N ALA A 105 2.54 -8.18 3.93
CA ALA A 105 1.61 -7.16 4.41
C ALA A 105 0.14 -7.46 4.02
N TRP A 106 -0.10 -8.08 2.87
CA TRP A 106 -1.45 -8.42 2.39
C TRP A 106 -2.13 -9.57 3.16
N ALA A 107 -1.39 -10.29 4.00
CA ALA A 107 -1.94 -11.42 4.74
C ALA A 107 -3.11 -11.05 5.68
N VAL A 108 -3.12 -9.84 6.21
CA VAL A 108 -4.11 -9.37 7.19
C VAL A 108 -5.17 -8.44 6.61
N ILE A 109 -5.08 -8.10 5.32
CA ILE A 109 -6.04 -7.22 4.65
C ILE A 109 -7.30 -7.99 4.27
N PRO A 110 -8.47 -7.63 4.81
CA PRO A 110 -9.72 -8.26 4.44
C PRO A 110 -10.26 -7.66 3.13
N PHE A 111 -10.46 -8.51 2.13
CA PHE A 111 -11.04 -8.14 0.84
C PHE A 111 -12.57 -8.07 0.87
N ASN A 112 -13.19 -8.89 1.72
CA ASN A 112 -14.64 -8.94 1.93
C ASN A 112 -14.92 -9.56 3.30
N LYS A 113 -16.17 -9.57 3.73
CA LYS A 113 -16.61 -10.19 4.99
C LYS A 113 -16.19 -11.67 5.03
N GLY A 114 -15.27 -12.02 5.94
CA GLY A 114 -14.70 -13.35 6.08
C GLY A 114 -13.68 -13.76 5.00
N TRP A 115 -13.29 -12.86 4.10
CA TRP A 115 -12.27 -13.09 3.08
C TRP A 115 -10.95 -12.43 3.46
N VAL A 116 -10.25 -13.03 4.38
CA VAL A 116 -8.91 -12.64 4.84
C VAL A 116 -8.03 -13.87 4.92
N ILE A 117 -6.73 -13.74 4.66
CA ILE A 117 -5.80 -14.88 4.76
C ILE A 117 -5.58 -15.22 6.23
N ALA A 118 -5.30 -14.21 7.06
CA ALA A 118 -5.08 -14.36 8.48
C ALA A 118 -5.84 -13.26 9.25
N ASP A 119 -6.93 -13.64 9.93
CA ASP A 119 -7.68 -12.75 10.80
C ASP A 119 -7.04 -12.74 12.20
N ILE A 120 -6.15 -11.78 12.40
CA ILE A 120 -5.35 -11.63 13.62
C ILE A 120 -5.93 -10.49 14.46
N ASN A 121 -6.13 -10.71 15.77
CA ASN A 121 -6.66 -9.69 16.66
C ASN A 121 -5.80 -8.41 16.75
N VAL A 122 -4.52 -8.51 16.44
CA VAL A 122 -3.56 -7.39 16.37
C VAL A 122 -3.14 -7.08 14.93
N GLY A 123 -4.03 -7.22 13.97
CA GLY A 123 -3.76 -7.11 12.54
C GLY A 123 -3.10 -5.78 12.13
N ILE A 124 -3.53 -4.66 12.71
CA ILE A 124 -2.92 -3.34 12.45
C ILE A 124 -1.47 -3.28 12.93
N LEU A 125 -1.16 -3.79 14.12
CA LEU A 125 0.22 -3.78 14.63
C LEU A 125 1.13 -4.67 13.77
N TYR A 126 0.61 -5.82 13.32
CA TYR A 126 1.33 -6.68 12.39
C TYR A 126 1.65 -5.95 11.08
N LEU A 127 0.66 -5.27 10.50
CA LEU A 127 0.83 -4.55 9.24
C LEU A 127 1.86 -3.42 9.40
N PHE A 128 1.79 -2.66 10.48
CA PHE A 128 2.75 -1.60 10.79
C PHE A 128 4.17 -2.13 11.00
N ALA A 129 4.32 -3.24 11.73
CA ALA A 129 5.62 -3.89 11.91
C ALA A 129 6.22 -4.40 10.59
N VAL A 130 5.38 -4.94 9.70
CA VAL A 130 5.82 -5.42 8.38
C VAL A 130 6.20 -4.25 7.47
N SER A 131 5.41 -3.15 7.44
CA SER A 131 5.74 -1.96 6.63
C SER A 131 7.10 -1.37 7.02
N SER A 132 7.39 -1.29 8.33
CA SER A 132 8.69 -0.81 8.84
C SER A 132 9.89 -1.61 8.30
N LEU A 133 9.72 -2.90 8.04
CA LEU A 133 10.77 -3.72 7.44
C LEU A 133 11.06 -3.36 5.99
N GLY A 134 10.14 -2.69 5.29
CA GLY A 134 10.34 -2.25 3.90
C GLY A 134 11.53 -1.29 3.73
N VAL A 135 11.81 -0.47 4.76
CA VAL A 135 12.94 0.47 4.78
C VAL A 135 14.28 -0.24 4.62
N TYR A 136 14.43 -1.46 5.17
CA TYR A 136 15.68 -2.22 5.07
C TYR A 136 16.03 -2.58 3.63
N GLY A 137 15.04 -2.84 2.77
CA GLY A 137 15.29 -3.13 1.36
C GLY A 137 15.98 -1.97 0.65
N THR A 138 15.54 -0.74 0.87
CA THR A 138 16.12 0.46 0.26
C THR A 138 17.52 0.79 0.82
N VAL A 139 17.70 0.65 2.15
CA VAL A 139 18.99 0.88 2.81
C VAL A 139 20.03 -0.14 2.34
N MET A 140 19.67 -1.42 2.30
CA MET A 140 20.54 -2.49 1.81
C MET A 140 20.91 -2.29 0.34
N ALA A 141 19.98 -1.83 -0.49
CA ALA A 141 20.24 -1.56 -1.90
C ALA A 141 21.30 -0.48 -2.11
N GLY A 142 21.14 0.66 -1.40
CA GLY A 142 22.12 1.74 -1.48
C GLY A 142 23.50 1.36 -0.94
N TRP A 143 23.53 0.58 0.16
CA TRP A 143 24.80 0.08 0.71
C TRP A 143 25.50 -0.90 -0.24
N ALA A 144 24.75 -1.88 -0.77
CA ALA A 144 25.29 -2.94 -1.61
C ALA A 144 25.87 -2.44 -2.93
N SER A 145 25.36 -1.34 -3.46
CA SER A 145 25.75 -0.75 -4.74
C SER A 145 27.16 -0.13 -4.71
N ASN A 146 27.72 0.18 -3.53
CA ASN A 146 29.01 0.85 -3.33
C ASN A 146 29.18 2.11 -4.20
N SER A 147 28.10 2.83 -4.44
CA SER A 147 28.03 4.09 -5.17
C SER A 147 27.67 5.25 -4.22
N LYS A 148 28.34 6.40 -4.35
CA LYS A 148 28.09 7.56 -3.49
C LYS A 148 26.66 8.07 -3.63
N TYR A 149 26.13 8.12 -4.84
CA TYR A 149 24.77 8.60 -5.12
C TYR A 149 23.72 7.63 -4.58
N ALA A 150 23.88 6.33 -4.81
CA ALA A 150 22.96 5.32 -4.31
C ALA A 150 22.92 5.31 -2.78
N PHE A 151 24.07 5.43 -2.11
CA PHE A 151 24.14 5.48 -0.64
C PHE A 151 23.47 6.72 -0.06
N LEU A 152 23.74 7.92 -0.60
CA LEU A 152 23.11 9.16 -0.16
C LEU A 152 21.59 9.14 -0.38
N SER A 153 21.14 8.58 -1.52
CA SER A 153 19.72 8.42 -1.80
C SER A 153 19.06 7.48 -0.80
N ALA A 154 19.67 6.34 -0.50
CA ALA A 154 19.13 5.37 0.46
C ALA A 154 19.00 5.96 1.88
N LEU A 155 19.95 6.79 2.33
CA LEU A 155 19.85 7.48 3.61
C LEU A 155 18.71 8.51 3.62
N ARG A 156 18.53 9.27 2.52
CA ARG A 156 17.39 10.20 2.38
C ARG A 156 16.06 9.45 2.36
N ALA A 157 16.00 8.29 1.67
CA ALA A 157 14.85 7.40 1.66
C ALA A 157 14.46 6.95 3.05
N ALA A 158 15.42 6.40 3.79
CA ALA A 158 15.19 5.91 5.14
C ALA A 158 14.70 7.03 6.07
N ALA A 159 15.32 8.21 6.02
CA ALA A 159 14.90 9.35 6.82
C ALA A 159 13.47 9.81 6.48
N GLN A 160 13.10 9.82 5.19
CA GLN A 160 11.76 10.16 4.74
C GLN A 160 10.74 9.12 5.22
N MET A 161 10.94 7.83 4.91
CA MET A 161 10.02 6.75 5.26
C MET A 161 9.79 6.70 6.77
N VAL A 162 10.85 6.67 7.60
CA VAL A 162 10.73 6.64 9.07
C VAL A 162 9.98 7.85 9.62
N SER A 163 10.23 9.06 9.07
CA SER A 163 9.57 10.28 9.54
C SER A 163 8.06 10.26 9.29
N TYR A 164 7.63 9.78 8.14
CA TYR A 164 6.20 9.71 7.79
C TYR A 164 5.51 8.49 8.38
N GLU A 165 6.22 7.41 8.61
CA GLU A 165 5.73 6.24 9.33
C GLU A 165 5.28 6.59 10.75
N VAL A 166 6.02 7.43 11.46
CA VAL A 166 5.60 7.93 12.78
C VAL A 166 4.25 8.66 12.70
N SER A 167 4.06 9.51 11.69
CA SER A 167 2.79 10.22 11.50
C SER A 167 1.64 9.28 11.18
N ILE A 168 1.86 8.28 10.32
CA ILE A 168 0.88 7.23 10.00
C ILE A 168 0.53 6.42 11.25
N GLY A 169 1.51 6.10 12.09
CA GLY A 169 1.30 5.41 13.37
C GLY A 169 0.33 6.16 14.28
N PHE A 170 0.48 7.49 14.44
CA PHE A 170 -0.46 8.28 15.24
C PHE A 170 -1.85 8.34 14.60
N VAL A 171 -1.96 8.43 13.29
CA VAL A 171 -3.24 8.33 12.59
C VAL A 171 -3.91 6.98 12.85
N MET A 172 -3.17 5.88 12.79
CA MET A 172 -3.70 4.55 13.12
C MET A 172 -4.20 4.49 14.56
N ILE A 173 -3.43 5.03 15.53
CA ILE A 173 -3.85 5.09 16.94
C ILE A 173 -5.17 5.85 17.11
N THR A 174 -5.38 6.96 16.40
CA THR A 174 -6.66 7.69 16.48
C THR A 174 -7.85 6.85 16.01
N VAL A 175 -7.68 6.11 14.91
CA VAL A 175 -8.73 5.21 14.40
C VAL A 175 -8.98 4.04 15.36
N LEU A 176 -7.92 3.48 15.95
CA LEU A 176 -8.03 2.39 16.94
C LEU A 176 -8.76 2.81 18.20
N LEU A 177 -8.48 4.02 18.71
CA LEU A 177 -9.18 4.59 19.86
C LEU A 177 -10.68 4.79 19.57
N TYR A 178 -11.02 5.20 18.35
CA TYR A 178 -12.40 5.42 17.95
C TYR A 178 -13.15 4.10 17.71
N ALA A 179 -12.52 3.11 17.08
CA ALA A 179 -13.12 1.81 16.77
C ALA A 179 -13.09 0.81 17.95
N GLY A 180 -12.23 1.04 18.96
CA GLY A 180 -12.10 0.16 20.13
C GLY A 180 -11.51 -1.22 19.86
N SER A 181 -10.93 -1.47 18.68
CA SER A 181 -10.37 -2.78 18.28
C SER A 181 -9.10 -2.65 17.46
N LEU A 182 -8.17 -3.61 17.64
CA LEU A 182 -6.94 -3.76 16.85
C LEU A 182 -7.12 -4.68 15.63
N ASN A 183 -8.27 -5.35 15.54
CA ASN A 183 -8.60 -6.25 14.43
C ASN A 183 -9.15 -5.44 13.26
N ILE A 184 -8.55 -5.62 12.07
CA ILE A 184 -8.89 -4.87 10.87
C ILE A 184 -10.33 -5.12 10.42
N SER A 185 -10.81 -6.38 10.52
CA SER A 185 -12.19 -6.73 10.16
C SER A 185 -13.20 -6.07 11.10
N GLN A 186 -12.90 -6.00 12.40
CA GLN A 186 -13.78 -5.34 13.39
C GLN A 186 -13.83 -3.82 13.18
N ILE A 187 -12.76 -3.18 12.73
CA ILE A 187 -12.76 -1.75 12.40
C ILE A 187 -13.72 -1.45 11.25
N VAL A 188 -13.81 -2.32 10.27
CA VAL A 188 -14.81 -2.17 9.18
C VAL A 188 -16.22 -2.38 9.72
N HIS A 189 -16.43 -3.40 10.57
CA HIS A 189 -17.75 -3.62 11.19
C HIS A 189 -18.19 -2.47 12.10
N ALA A 190 -17.26 -1.78 12.78
CA ALA A 190 -17.58 -0.60 13.57
C ALA A 190 -18.12 0.58 12.74
N GLN A 191 -17.85 0.58 11.42
CA GLN A 191 -18.36 1.57 10.47
C GLN A 191 -19.71 1.14 9.83
N GLU A 192 -20.21 -0.07 10.14
CA GLU A 192 -21.48 -0.56 9.61
C GLU A 192 -22.67 0.22 10.19
N SER A 193 -23.58 0.63 9.35
CA SER A 193 -24.79 1.36 9.72
C SER A 193 -26.04 0.69 9.16
N ALA A 194 -27.11 0.71 9.91
CA ALA A 194 -28.44 0.25 9.46
C ALA A 194 -29.18 1.29 8.60
N GLY A 195 -28.70 2.53 8.54
CA GLY A 195 -29.34 3.61 7.79
C GLY A 195 -29.13 3.50 6.28
N VAL A 196 -30.02 4.10 5.50
CA VAL A 196 -29.95 4.14 4.02
C VAL A 196 -28.65 4.80 3.55
N LEU A 197 -28.21 5.86 4.21
CA LEU A 197 -26.94 6.57 3.96
C LEU A 197 -25.85 6.02 4.88
N ALA A 198 -25.38 4.80 4.62
CA ALA A 198 -24.31 4.17 5.39
C ALA A 198 -23.01 5.01 5.39
N LEU A 199 -22.79 5.79 4.34
CA LEU A 199 -21.65 6.67 4.14
C LEU A 199 -21.46 7.69 5.28
N LEU A 200 -22.52 8.14 5.95
CA LEU A 200 -22.42 9.12 7.04
C LEU A 200 -21.78 8.56 8.32
N ASN A 201 -21.82 7.23 8.51
CA ASN A 201 -21.20 6.57 9.66
C ASN A 201 -19.73 6.18 9.41
N TRP A 202 -19.22 6.39 8.22
CA TRP A 202 -17.82 6.12 7.95
C TRP A 202 -16.91 7.11 8.65
N ASN A 203 -15.74 6.67 9.02
CA ASN A 203 -14.76 7.45 9.77
C ASN A 203 -14.39 8.78 9.09
N PHE A 204 -14.47 8.86 7.75
CA PHE A 204 -14.16 10.10 7.04
C PHE A 204 -15.21 11.21 7.28
N CYS A 205 -16.45 10.88 7.64
CA CYS A 205 -17.51 11.86 8.01
C CYS A 205 -17.46 12.25 9.50
N SER A 206 -16.61 11.60 10.30
CA SER A 206 -16.47 11.83 11.72
C SER A 206 -15.37 12.86 12.04
N ILE A 207 -15.08 13.02 13.34
CA ILE A 207 -13.94 13.82 13.85
C ILE A 207 -12.60 13.39 13.23
N LEU A 208 -12.52 12.20 12.60
CA LEU A 208 -11.31 11.64 12.00
C LEU A 208 -10.99 12.18 10.59
N PHE A 209 -11.81 13.06 10.01
CA PHE A 209 -11.56 13.61 8.67
C PHE A 209 -10.16 14.22 8.49
N PRO A 210 -9.62 15.05 9.42
CA PRO A 210 -8.27 15.59 9.26
C PRO A 210 -7.20 14.51 9.27
N MET A 211 -7.44 13.38 9.97
CA MET A 211 -6.52 12.24 9.97
C MET A 211 -6.49 11.52 8.63
N LEU A 212 -7.60 11.48 7.89
CA LEU A 212 -7.62 11.00 6.52
C LEU A 212 -6.69 11.83 5.62
N VAL A 213 -6.71 13.15 5.75
CA VAL A 213 -5.85 14.05 4.95
C VAL A 213 -4.37 13.83 5.29
N ILE A 214 -4.04 13.73 6.59
CA ILE A 214 -2.66 13.46 7.03
C ILE A 214 -2.22 12.08 6.54
N PHE A 215 -3.07 11.06 6.64
CA PHE A 215 -2.76 9.72 6.13
C PHE A 215 -2.51 9.72 4.63
N PHE A 216 -3.35 10.42 3.84
CA PHE A 216 -3.21 10.52 2.39
C PHE A 216 -1.87 11.16 1.99
N VAL A 217 -1.50 12.27 2.61
CA VAL A 217 -0.23 12.95 2.31
C VAL A 217 0.97 12.12 2.81
N SER A 218 0.86 11.52 3.99
CA SER A 218 1.92 10.66 4.54
C SER A 218 2.12 9.39 3.71
N SER A 219 1.07 8.81 3.15
CA SER A 219 1.17 7.65 2.27
C SER A 219 1.85 7.96 0.93
N LEU A 220 1.66 9.18 0.38
CA LEU A 220 2.42 9.63 -0.80
C LEU A 220 3.91 9.78 -0.47
N ALA A 221 4.24 10.27 0.72
CA ALA A 221 5.63 10.42 1.15
C ALA A 221 6.29 9.07 1.46
N GLU A 222 5.58 8.12 2.06
CA GLU A 222 6.07 6.78 2.35
C GLU A 222 6.33 5.98 1.07
N THR A 223 5.46 6.10 0.07
CA THR A 223 5.63 5.47 -1.24
C THR A 223 6.55 6.23 -2.19
N GLN A 224 7.21 7.29 -1.71
CA GLN A 224 8.19 8.07 -2.46
C GLN A 224 7.64 8.62 -3.79
N ARG A 225 6.33 8.87 -3.84
CA ARG A 225 5.64 9.38 -5.04
C ARG A 225 5.69 10.91 -5.11
N PRO A 226 5.74 11.49 -6.33
CA PRO A 226 5.54 12.93 -6.47
C PRO A 226 4.27 13.40 -5.73
N PRO A 227 4.32 14.52 -4.99
CA PRO A 227 5.36 15.57 -4.98
C PRO A 227 6.58 15.29 -4.08
N PHE A 228 6.68 14.13 -3.44
CA PHE A 228 7.70 13.78 -2.45
C PHE A 228 8.76 12.80 -2.99
N ASP A 229 8.87 12.68 -4.29
CA ASP A 229 9.84 11.87 -5.01
C ASP A 229 11.23 12.55 -5.06
N LEU A 230 11.89 12.52 -3.90
CA LEU A 230 13.21 13.13 -3.72
C LEU A 230 14.37 12.16 -3.98
N LEU A 231 14.04 10.90 -4.17
CA LEU A 231 15.00 9.83 -4.40
C LEU A 231 15.36 9.69 -5.87
N GLU A 232 14.34 9.78 -6.73
CA GLU A 232 14.47 9.73 -8.18
C GLU A 232 14.65 11.12 -8.81
N ALA A 233 14.97 12.14 -8.00
CA ALA A 233 15.21 13.47 -8.53
C ALA A 233 16.44 13.45 -9.45
N GLU A 234 16.22 13.29 -10.76
CA GLU A 234 17.27 13.19 -11.78
C GLU A 234 18.28 14.35 -11.73
N SER A 235 17.81 15.53 -11.32
CA SER A 235 18.65 16.72 -11.18
C SER A 235 19.60 16.69 -9.96
N GLU A 236 19.33 15.87 -8.93
CA GLU A 236 20.11 15.83 -7.70
C GLU A 236 20.90 14.50 -7.54
N LEU A 237 20.27 13.36 -7.78
CA LEU A 237 20.80 12.04 -7.44
C LEU A 237 20.74 11.02 -8.61
N VAL A 238 20.54 11.47 -9.83
CA VAL A 238 20.44 10.68 -11.08
C VAL A 238 19.20 9.79 -11.08
N ALA A 239 19.26 8.59 -10.53
CA ALA A 239 18.12 7.69 -10.35
C ALA A 239 18.11 7.07 -8.93
N GLY A 240 18.69 7.76 -7.99
CA GLY A 240 18.69 7.38 -6.59
C GLY A 240 19.38 6.05 -6.30
N PHE A 241 18.76 5.22 -5.44
CA PHE A 241 19.31 3.91 -5.09
C PHE A 241 19.15 2.86 -6.21
N PHE A 242 18.33 3.16 -7.23
CA PHE A 242 18.15 2.31 -8.41
C PHE A 242 19.24 2.45 -9.45
N VAL A 243 20.15 3.44 -9.34
CA VAL A 243 21.14 3.77 -10.37
C VAL A 243 21.90 2.54 -10.87
N GLU A 244 22.29 1.66 -9.97
CA GLU A 244 23.10 0.48 -10.26
C GLU A 244 22.26 -0.78 -10.55
N TYR A 245 20.94 -0.71 -10.34
CA TYR A 245 20.06 -1.85 -10.54
C TYR A 245 19.54 -1.92 -11.98
N SER A 246 19.60 -3.09 -12.57
CA SER A 246 19.11 -3.37 -13.94
C SER A 246 18.30 -4.66 -13.97
N SER A 247 17.53 -4.89 -15.04
CA SER A 247 16.86 -6.17 -15.29
C SER A 247 15.90 -6.64 -14.19
N GLY A 248 15.96 -7.90 -13.80
CA GLY A 248 15.09 -8.52 -12.78
C GLY A 248 15.10 -7.84 -11.42
N PRO A 249 16.26 -7.53 -10.81
CA PRO A 249 16.34 -6.81 -9.54
C PRO A 249 15.64 -5.46 -9.55
N PHE A 250 15.74 -4.70 -10.63
CA PHE A 250 14.99 -3.44 -10.81
C PHE A 250 13.47 -3.68 -10.87
N LEU A 251 13.06 -4.72 -11.63
CA LEU A 251 11.64 -5.10 -11.71
C LEU A 251 11.04 -5.45 -10.35
N LEU A 252 11.81 -6.13 -9.48
CA LEU A 252 11.37 -6.49 -8.14
C LEU A 252 11.14 -5.26 -7.25
N PHE A 253 12.03 -4.27 -7.26
CA PHE A 253 11.81 -3.02 -6.54
C PHE A 253 10.57 -2.30 -7.03
N PHE A 254 10.42 -2.18 -8.35
CA PHE A 254 9.26 -1.53 -8.97
C PHE A 254 7.94 -2.24 -8.62
N LEU A 255 7.96 -3.58 -8.57
CA LEU A 255 6.82 -4.38 -8.10
C LEU A 255 6.50 -4.08 -6.64
N ALA A 256 7.50 -4.06 -5.76
CA ALA A 256 7.33 -3.77 -4.33
C ALA A 256 6.76 -2.37 -4.09
N GLU A 257 7.24 -1.37 -4.82
CA GLU A 257 6.77 0.01 -4.72
C GLU A 257 5.28 0.12 -5.07
N TYR A 258 4.85 -0.39 -6.22
CA TYR A 258 3.44 -0.35 -6.60
C TYR A 258 2.54 -1.20 -5.70
N MET A 259 3.05 -2.33 -5.18
CA MET A 259 2.36 -3.12 -4.16
C MET A 259 2.09 -2.30 -2.90
N ASN A 260 3.08 -1.54 -2.41
CA ASN A 260 2.94 -0.68 -1.23
C ASN A 260 1.93 0.46 -1.49
N VAL A 261 1.93 1.04 -2.70
CA VAL A 261 0.93 2.05 -3.07
C VAL A 261 -0.49 1.48 -2.98
N ILE A 262 -0.73 0.31 -3.56
CA ILE A 262 -2.06 -0.32 -3.52
C ILE A 262 -2.42 -0.68 -2.07
N MET A 263 -1.47 -1.18 -1.29
CA MET A 263 -1.67 -1.53 0.11
C MET A 263 -2.08 -0.32 0.95
N LEU A 264 -1.42 0.82 0.82
CA LEU A 264 -1.78 2.04 1.55
C LEU A 264 -3.14 2.60 1.11
N CYS A 265 -3.47 2.52 -0.19
CA CYS A 265 -4.83 2.84 -0.67
C CYS A 265 -5.89 1.89 -0.06
N ALA A 266 -5.59 0.60 0.02
CA ALA A 266 -6.47 -0.38 0.64
C ALA A 266 -6.65 -0.11 2.14
N MET A 267 -5.56 0.20 2.85
CA MET A 267 -5.61 0.60 4.26
C MET A 267 -6.44 1.86 4.49
N MET A 268 -6.26 2.88 3.66
CA MET A 268 -7.06 4.11 3.73
C MET A 268 -8.55 3.83 3.50
N SER A 269 -8.87 2.94 2.55
CA SER A 269 -10.25 2.49 2.32
C SER A 269 -10.83 1.80 3.55
N ILE A 270 -10.08 0.93 4.22
CA ILE A 270 -10.50 0.18 5.41
C ILE A 270 -10.69 1.12 6.62
N LEU A 271 -9.70 1.96 6.88
CA LEU A 271 -9.69 2.80 8.07
C LEU A 271 -10.73 3.93 8.01
N PHE A 272 -10.98 4.51 6.83
CA PHE A 272 -11.78 5.73 6.70
C PHE A 272 -13.04 5.58 5.84
N LEU A 273 -13.02 4.73 4.81
CA LEU A 273 -14.11 4.61 3.85
C LEU A 273 -14.95 3.33 4.02
N GLY A 274 -14.83 2.65 5.15
CA GLY A 274 -15.63 1.47 5.46
C GLY A 274 -15.28 0.22 4.64
N GLY A 275 -14.06 0.12 4.06
CA GLY A 275 -13.59 -1.08 3.36
C GLY A 275 -14.59 -1.64 2.34
N TRP A 276 -15.08 -2.85 2.57
CA TRP A 276 -16.05 -3.55 1.70
C TRP A 276 -17.51 -3.09 1.85
N LEU A 277 -17.83 -2.18 2.79
CA LEU A 277 -19.22 -1.71 2.99
C LEU A 277 -19.70 -0.88 1.79
N SER A 278 -20.97 -1.04 1.40
CA SER A 278 -21.57 -0.23 0.37
C SER A 278 -21.82 1.19 0.87
N PRO A 279 -21.70 2.22 0.02
CA PRO A 279 -22.00 3.60 0.41
C PRO A 279 -23.50 3.85 0.67
N LEU A 280 -24.35 3.05 0.01
CA LEU A 280 -25.81 3.08 0.17
C LEU A 280 -26.29 1.69 0.59
N ASN A 281 -26.99 1.63 1.71
CA ASN A 281 -27.54 0.37 2.23
C ASN A 281 -28.89 0.03 1.57
N ILE A 282 -28.91 0.01 0.21
CA ILE A 282 -30.12 -0.25 -0.59
C ILE A 282 -29.88 -1.54 -1.39
N TRP A 283 -30.90 -2.40 -1.44
CA TRP A 283 -30.88 -3.53 -2.37
C TRP A 283 -30.94 -3.03 -3.83
N PRO A 284 -30.11 -3.52 -4.79
CA PRO A 284 -29.19 -4.65 -4.73
C PRO A 284 -27.74 -4.31 -4.33
N LEU A 285 -27.41 -3.08 -3.97
CA LEU A 285 -26.05 -2.59 -3.72
C LEU A 285 -25.40 -3.20 -2.45
N ASN A 286 -26.22 -3.68 -1.52
CA ASN A 286 -25.78 -4.25 -0.24
C ASN A 286 -25.67 -5.79 -0.25
N ILE A 287 -25.55 -6.42 -1.42
CA ILE A 287 -25.32 -7.88 -1.52
C ILE A 287 -23.90 -8.18 -1.05
N PRO A 288 -23.67 -9.19 -0.17
CA PRO A 288 -22.34 -9.52 0.36
C PRO A 288 -21.28 -9.81 -0.71
N VAL A 289 -21.69 -10.36 -1.86
CA VAL A 289 -20.79 -10.63 -2.99
C VAL A 289 -20.24 -9.34 -3.61
N LEU A 290 -21.02 -8.25 -3.58
CA LEU A 290 -20.60 -6.94 -4.09
C LEU A 290 -19.61 -6.22 -3.16
N GLY A 291 -19.36 -6.70 -1.94
CA GLY A 291 -18.41 -6.10 -1.01
C GLY A 291 -17.01 -5.97 -1.59
N ILE A 292 -16.52 -7.00 -2.29
CA ILE A 292 -15.20 -6.94 -2.97
C ILE A 292 -15.17 -5.86 -4.06
N PHE A 293 -16.27 -5.67 -4.79
CA PHE A 293 -16.36 -4.61 -5.80
C PHE A 293 -16.27 -3.23 -5.16
N TRP A 294 -16.97 -2.99 -4.06
CA TRP A 294 -16.90 -1.72 -3.32
C TRP A 294 -15.51 -1.46 -2.77
N PHE A 295 -14.87 -2.47 -2.22
CA PHE A 295 -13.48 -2.36 -1.74
C PHE A 295 -12.53 -1.98 -2.87
N LEU A 296 -12.60 -2.67 -4.00
CA LEU A 296 -11.76 -2.38 -5.18
C LEU A 296 -12.07 -1.00 -5.77
N ALA A 297 -13.34 -0.61 -5.85
CA ALA A 297 -13.73 0.71 -6.37
C ALA A 297 -13.19 1.86 -5.50
N LYS A 298 -13.26 1.74 -4.16
CA LYS A 298 -12.71 2.74 -3.22
C LYS A 298 -11.18 2.79 -3.29
N THR A 299 -10.53 1.64 -3.34
CA THR A 299 -9.06 1.55 -3.50
C THR A 299 -8.62 2.17 -4.82
N ALA A 300 -9.32 1.88 -5.91
CA ALA A 300 -9.05 2.48 -7.23
C ALA A 300 -9.30 3.99 -7.24
N PHE A 301 -10.33 4.48 -6.56
CA PHE A 301 -10.60 5.91 -6.41
C PHE A 301 -9.46 6.62 -5.65
N LEU A 302 -9.01 6.06 -4.53
CA LEU A 302 -7.89 6.61 -3.77
C LEU A 302 -6.59 6.60 -4.57
N PHE A 303 -6.33 5.52 -5.32
CA PHE A 303 -5.21 5.47 -6.24
C PHE A 303 -5.32 6.54 -7.36
N PHE A 304 -6.51 6.73 -7.91
CA PHE A 304 -6.76 7.81 -8.88
C PHE A 304 -6.43 9.18 -8.30
N MET A 305 -6.83 9.45 -7.06
CA MET A 305 -6.49 10.71 -6.37
C MET A 305 -4.97 10.87 -6.20
N MET A 306 -4.25 9.80 -5.82
CA MET A 306 -2.77 9.82 -5.73
C MET A 306 -2.12 10.10 -7.11
N ALA A 307 -2.61 9.46 -8.17
CA ALA A 307 -2.11 9.66 -9.53
C ALA A 307 -2.37 11.09 -10.04
N MET A 308 -3.52 11.69 -9.67
CA MET A 308 -3.84 13.10 -9.98
C MET A 308 -2.90 14.05 -9.26
N VAL A 309 -2.62 13.84 -7.96
CA VAL A 309 -1.64 14.65 -7.21
C VAL A 309 -0.27 14.59 -7.87
N LYS A 310 0.20 13.40 -8.24
CA LYS A 310 1.44 13.19 -8.99
C LYS A 310 1.52 14.02 -10.28
N ALA A 311 0.39 14.16 -10.98
CA ALA A 311 0.34 14.86 -12.27
C ALA A 311 0.26 16.39 -12.12
N MET A 312 -0.28 16.92 -11.02
CA MET A 312 -0.63 18.32 -10.84
C MET A 312 0.32 19.10 -9.94
N VAL A 313 0.92 18.43 -8.93
CA VAL A 313 1.68 19.12 -7.88
C VAL A 313 3.18 19.09 -8.20
N PRO A 314 3.90 20.25 -8.11
CA PRO A 314 5.34 20.29 -8.28
C PRO A 314 6.06 19.60 -7.13
N ARG A 315 7.31 19.16 -7.36
CA ARG A 315 8.14 18.50 -6.34
C ARG A 315 8.49 19.45 -5.21
N TYR A 316 8.48 18.91 -3.98
CA TYR A 316 8.98 19.61 -2.79
C TYR A 316 10.49 19.45 -2.66
N ARG A 317 11.10 20.35 -1.89
CA ARG A 317 12.49 20.25 -1.50
C ARG A 317 12.63 19.41 -0.22
N TYR A 318 13.76 18.72 -0.05
CA TYR A 318 13.98 17.82 1.09
C TYR A 318 13.74 18.48 2.46
N ASP A 319 14.26 19.71 2.66
CA ASP A 319 14.07 20.48 3.90
C ASP A 319 12.58 20.79 4.16
N GLN A 320 11.82 21.09 3.11
CA GLN A 320 10.39 21.39 3.22
C GLN A 320 9.61 20.13 3.60
N LEU A 321 9.97 19.00 2.99
CA LEU A 321 9.39 17.70 3.30
C LEU A 321 9.62 17.33 4.76
N MET A 322 10.87 17.41 5.25
CA MET A 322 11.19 17.07 6.64
C MET A 322 10.51 18.03 7.63
N ARG A 323 10.40 19.33 7.29
CA ARG A 323 9.64 20.30 8.11
C ARG A 323 8.15 19.95 8.17
N LEU A 324 7.55 19.52 7.06
CA LEU A 324 6.15 19.13 7.00
C LEU A 324 5.89 17.92 7.93
N GLY A 325 6.71 16.89 7.87
CA GLY A 325 6.58 15.70 8.72
C GLY A 325 6.73 16.03 10.22
N TRP A 326 7.85 16.65 10.59
CA TRP A 326 8.20 16.88 12.01
C TRP A 326 7.51 18.06 12.67
N LYS A 327 7.30 19.18 11.94
CA LYS A 327 6.73 20.41 12.53
C LYS A 327 5.23 20.55 12.33
N VAL A 328 4.64 19.85 11.36
CA VAL A 328 3.20 19.95 11.09
C VAL A 328 2.50 18.64 11.40
N PHE A 329 2.87 17.54 10.75
CA PHE A 329 2.10 16.28 10.86
C PHE A 329 2.24 15.62 12.23
N LEU A 330 3.45 15.57 12.78
CA LEU A 330 3.64 14.95 14.09
C LEU A 330 2.88 15.71 15.21
N PRO A 331 3.00 17.05 15.38
CA PRO A 331 2.26 17.76 16.42
C PRO A 331 0.73 17.71 16.19
N THR A 332 0.27 17.81 14.93
CA THR A 332 -1.17 17.76 14.63
C THR A 332 -1.75 16.38 14.87
N SER A 333 -1.05 15.30 14.51
CA SER A 333 -1.51 13.94 14.77
C SER A 333 -1.53 13.62 16.27
N LEU A 334 -0.53 14.06 17.04
CA LEU A 334 -0.53 13.95 18.51
C LEU A 334 -1.69 14.70 19.15
N LEU A 335 -1.93 15.94 18.73
CA LEU A 335 -3.07 16.74 19.22
C LEU A 335 -4.39 15.99 18.94
N TRP A 336 -4.50 15.40 17.73
CA TRP A 336 -5.72 14.68 17.35
C TRP A 336 -5.91 13.38 18.13
N VAL A 337 -4.84 12.67 18.53
CA VAL A 337 -4.93 11.53 19.46
C VAL A 337 -5.58 11.96 20.76
N VAL A 338 -5.15 13.09 21.35
CA VAL A 338 -5.72 13.59 22.60
C VAL A 338 -7.20 14.01 22.43
N LEU A 339 -7.51 14.68 21.31
CA LEU A 339 -8.90 15.10 21.02
C LEU A 339 -9.81 13.89 20.81
N THR A 340 -9.38 12.87 20.09
CA THR A 340 -10.19 11.65 19.90
C THR A 340 -10.33 10.86 21.19
N ALA A 341 -9.30 10.77 22.03
CA ALA A 341 -9.40 10.15 23.34
C ALA A 341 -10.43 10.87 24.23
N ALA A 342 -10.38 12.20 24.27
CA ALA A 342 -11.36 13.00 25.00
C ALA A 342 -12.78 12.83 24.44
N TRP A 343 -12.93 12.80 23.12
CA TRP A 343 -14.21 12.57 22.45
C TRP A 343 -14.82 11.22 22.83
N VAL A 344 -14.02 10.14 22.76
CA VAL A 344 -14.45 8.78 23.11
C VAL A 344 -14.87 8.70 24.58
N LEU A 345 -14.10 9.30 25.49
CA LEU A 345 -14.44 9.32 26.91
C LEU A 345 -15.75 10.06 27.20
N VAL A 346 -16.03 11.16 26.51
CA VAL A 346 -17.26 11.97 26.76
C VAL A 346 -18.49 11.35 26.11
N PHE A 347 -18.38 10.84 24.88
CA PHE A 347 -19.54 10.45 24.08
C PHE A 347 -19.77 8.94 23.98
N HIS A 348 -18.72 8.10 24.10
CA HIS A 348 -18.85 6.63 24.03
C HIS A 348 -18.92 5.95 25.41
N HIS A 349 -18.62 6.64 26.51
CA HIS A 349 -18.81 6.09 27.86
C HIS A 349 -20.28 6.11 28.32
N HIS A 350 -21.19 6.69 27.54
CA HIS A 350 -22.62 6.74 27.83
C HIS A 350 -23.48 5.87 26.87
N ALA A 351 -22.87 5.06 26.00
CA ALA A 351 -23.50 4.04 25.19
C ALA A 351 -22.98 2.67 25.60
#